data_5380f7c33387c45ca5938e8f07e758f3
#
_entry.id   5380f7c33387c45ca5938e8f07e758f3
#
_cell.length_a   1.000
_cell.length_b   1.000
_cell.length_c   1.000
_cell.angle_alpha   90.00
_cell.angle_beta   90.00
_cell.angle_gamma   90.00
#
_symmetry.space_group_name_H-M   'P 1'
#
loop_
_entity.id
_entity.type
_entity.pdbx_description
1 polymer ?
#
loop_
_entity_poly.entity_id
_entity_poly.type
_entity_poly.pdbx_seq_one_letter_code
_entity_poly.pdbx_strand_id
1 'polypeptide(L)'
;MNKNILTIFMFGLLLSFNSFIQADSEKIESDGTVAEFNYFTVTDPSKFMTALNKFNKSECAKKWRDESGADTSLWSLRGSGSSHFILVVYENWNEMEKGRAVFTSCADAAMMIKSFQTSTDTNRSWNWISENALAGRNWQTNSVFSKINFKVDEGRELEYAAAWKKLMNSQLDNVPGSFGLNTISYGNRYVSHMVYLGADSMSELSNALKNVRSTSDFAEFASSVQDIRVGVNTELVQYVTSFNGE
;
A
#
# COMPACT_ATOMS: atom_id res chain seq x y z
N MET A 1 85.24 15.78 -17.70
CA MET A 1 83.97 16.50 -17.45
C MET A 1 82.85 15.52 -17.61
N ASN A 2 82.37 14.96 -16.49
CA ASN A 2 81.34 13.92 -16.44
C ASN A 2 79.99 14.59 -16.24
N LYS A 3 79.03 14.26 -17.08
CA LYS A 3 77.60 14.56 -16.87
C LYS A 3 76.85 13.27 -16.68
N ASN A 4 76.46 13.01 -15.44
CA ASN A 4 75.58 11.91 -15.06
C ASN A 4 74.16 12.27 -15.46
N ILE A 5 73.53 11.42 -16.28
CA ILE A 5 72.10 11.47 -16.58
C ILE A 5 71.41 10.50 -15.65
N LEU A 6 70.65 11.03 -14.70
CA LEU A 6 69.81 10.28 -13.75
C LEU A 6 68.47 9.98 -14.42
N THR A 7 68.24 8.72 -14.79
CA THR A 7 66.96 8.27 -15.34
C THR A 7 66.02 7.89 -14.19
N ILE A 8 64.96 8.69 -13.99
CA ILE A 8 63.93 8.44 -13.01
C ILE A 8 62.89 7.53 -13.66
N PHE A 9 62.77 6.28 -13.19
CA PHE A 9 61.70 5.37 -13.52
C PHE A 9 60.47 5.75 -12.70
N MET A 10 59.45 6.29 -13.35
CA MET A 10 58.15 6.61 -12.79
C MET A 10 57.26 5.35 -12.86
N PHE A 11 57.18 4.62 -11.75
CA PHE A 11 56.27 3.49 -11.58
C PHE A 11 54.85 4.04 -11.39
N GLY A 12 54.04 4.01 -12.46
CA GLY A 12 52.63 4.35 -12.41
C GLY A 12 51.84 3.26 -11.69
N LEU A 13 51.46 3.54 -10.45
CA LEU A 13 50.53 2.70 -9.67
C LEU A 13 49.10 2.96 -10.17
N LEU A 14 48.60 2.11 -11.03
CA LEU A 14 47.18 2.07 -11.43
C LEU A 14 46.37 1.53 -10.25
N LEU A 15 45.88 2.45 -9.42
CA LEU A 15 44.82 2.17 -8.44
C LEU A 15 43.52 1.98 -9.19
N SER A 16 43.16 0.73 -9.46
CA SER A 16 41.82 0.36 -9.91
C SER A 16 40.84 0.62 -8.73
N PHE A 17 40.15 1.75 -8.77
CA PHE A 17 38.98 1.97 -7.94
C PHE A 17 37.89 1.01 -8.41
N ASN A 18 37.79 -0.16 -7.77
CA ASN A 18 36.58 -0.94 -7.77
C ASN A 18 35.54 -0.13 -7.01
N SER A 19 34.76 0.67 -7.72
CA SER A 19 33.49 1.19 -7.22
C SER A 19 32.59 -0.01 -6.97
N PHE A 20 32.58 -0.51 -5.74
CA PHE A 20 31.49 -1.33 -5.25
C PHE A 20 30.25 -0.46 -5.35
N ILE A 21 29.45 -0.67 -6.38
CA ILE A 21 28.05 -0.23 -6.39
C ILE A 21 27.43 -1.07 -5.27
N GLN A 22 27.37 -0.49 -4.09
CA GLN A 22 26.55 -1.00 -3.00
C GLN A 22 25.12 -0.84 -3.51
N ALA A 23 24.53 -1.94 -3.96
CA ALA A 23 23.10 -1.96 -4.25
C ALA A 23 22.43 -1.51 -2.95
N ASP A 24 21.77 -0.36 -3.00
CA ASP A 24 20.96 0.13 -1.88
C ASP A 24 19.96 -0.99 -1.59
N SER A 25 20.15 -1.69 -0.48
CA SER A 25 19.24 -2.75 -0.08
C SER A 25 17.89 -2.09 0.15
N GLU A 26 16.91 -2.48 -0.64
CA GLU A 26 15.55 -1.96 -0.57
C GLU A 26 15.05 -2.09 0.87
N LYS A 27 14.82 -0.96 1.54
CA LYS A 27 14.42 -0.95 2.95
C LYS A 27 12.94 -1.28 3.06
N ILE A 28 12.65 -2.34 3.82
CA ILE A 28 11.28 -2.70 4.21
C ILE A 28 11.06 -2.14 5.62
N GLU A 29 10.40 -0.98 5.70
CA GLU A 29 10.16 -0.25 6.94
C GLU A 29 8.75 0.37 6.93
N SER A 30 8.26 0.78 8.09
CA SER A 30 7.05 1.61 8.16
C SER A 30 7.35 2.98 7.57
N ASP A 31 6.42 3.49 6.76
CA ASP A 31 6.45 4.86 6.26
C ASP A 31 5.57 5.82 7.10
N GLY A 32 4.91 5.29 8.15
CA GLY A 32 4.08 6.05 9.07
C GLY A 32 2.72 6.45 8.51
N THR A 33 2.39 6.06 7.28
CA THR A 33 1.14 6.46 6.65
C THR A 33 -0.07 5.82 7.32
N VAL A 34 -1.18 6.58 7.33
CA VAL A 34 -2.49 6.15 7.82
C VAL A 34 -3.45 6.08 6.64
N ALA A 35 -4.12 4.95 6.48
CA ALA A 35 -5.01 4.69 5.36
C ALA A 35 -6.44 4.39 5.84
N GLU A 36 -7.42 5.09 5.27
CA GLU A 36 -8.84 4.83 5.48
C GLU A 36 -9.41 4.11 4.25
N PHE A 37 -9.94 2.91 4.47
CA PHE A 37 -10.61 2.10 3.44
C PHE A 37 -12.11 2.20 3.63
N ASN A 38 -12.80 2.82 2.68
CA ASN A 38 -14.25 2.96 2.68
C ASN A 38 -14.85 2.03 1.64
N TYR A 39 -15.45 0.91 2.07
CA TYR A 39 -15.99 -0.15 1.22
C TYR A 39 -17.44 0.09 0.85
N PHE A 40 -17.78 -0.15 -0.41
CA PHE A 40 -19.12 0.02 -0.97
C PHE A 40 -19.52 -1.16 -1.83
N THR A 41 -20.78 -1.54 -1.76
CA THR A 41 -21.45 -2.32 -2.81
C THR A 41 -22.21 -1.35 -3.69
N VAL A 42 -21.59 -0.94 -4.80
CA VAL A 42 -22.14 0.04 -5.73
C VAL A 42 -23.28 -0.59 -6.53
N THR A 43 -24.48 0.02 -6.48
CA THR A 43 -25.70 -0.42 -7.18
C THR A 43 -26.03 0.46 -8.40
N ASP A 44 -25.59 1.72 -8.38
CA ASP A 44 -25.67 2.67 -9.50
C ASP A 44 -24.30 3.30 -9.76
N PRO A 45 -23.46 2.69 -10.62
CA PRO A 45 -22.12 3.18 -10.91
C PRO A 45 -22.08 4.60 -11.48
N SER A 46 -23.04 4.97 -12.33
CA SER A 46 -23.08 6.28 -12.95
C SER A 46 -23.32 7.39 -11.93
N LYS A 47 -24.28 7.19 -11.03
CA LYS A 47 -24.60 8.13 -9.96
C LYS A 47 -23.48 8.22 -8.93
N PHE A 48 -22.87 7.08 -8.57
CA PHE A 48 -21.75 7.00 -7.66
C PHE A 48 -20.56 7.81 -8.19
N MET A 49 -20.13 7.56 -9.44
CA MET A 49 -19.04 8.29 -10.07
C MET A 49 -19.33 9.78 -10.26
N THR A 50 -20.57 10.14 -10.59
CA THR A 50 -20.99 11.55 -10.71
C THR A 50 -20.82 12.28 -9.38
N ALA A 51 -21.20 11.65 -8.27
CA ALA A 51 -21.07 12.25 -6.94
C ALA A 51 -19.60 12.42 -6.54
N LEU A 52 -18.74 11.41 -6.79
CA LEU A 52 -17.30 11.49 -6.55
C LEU A 52 -16.64 12.60 -7.36
N ASN A 53 -16.91 12.64 -8.66
CA ASN A 53 -16.33 13.65 -9.55
C ASN A 53 -16.79 15.08 -9.19
N LYS A 54 -18.06 15.23 -8.77
CA LYS A 54 -18.58 16.53 -8.32
C LYS A 54 -17.87 16.98 -7.04
N PHE A 55 -17.71 16.09 -6.07
CA PHE A 55 -16.97 16.39 -4.83
C PHE A 55 -15.52 16.74 -5.15
N ASN A 56 -14.82 15.92 -5.93
CA ASN A 56 -13.40 16.14 -6.26
C ASN A 56 -13.12 17.53 -6.86
N LYS A 57 -14.08 18.08 -7.63
CA LYS A 57 -13.98 19.40 -8.27
C LYS A 57 -14.43 20.56 -7.36
N SER A 58 -14.87 20.30 -6.15
CA SER A 58 -15.34 21.33 -5.22
C SER A 58 -14.17 22.04 -4.52
N GLU A 59 -14.38 23.29 -4.12
CA GLU A 59 -13.45 24.04 -3.29
C GLU A 59 -13.17 23.34 -1.95
N CYS A 60 -14.17 22.62 -1.45
CA CYS A 60 -14.01 21.82 -0.26
C CYS A 60 -13.03 20.66 -0.43
N ALA A 61 -13.11 19.91 -1.51
CA ALA A 61 -12.16 18.82 -1.78
C ALA A 61 -10.74 19.37 -2.00
N LYS A 62 -10.63 20.53 -2.65
CA LYS A 62 -9.35 21.23 -2.79
C LYS A 62 -8.78 21.59 -1.43
N LYS A 63 -9.57 22.27 -0.59
CA LYS A 63 -9.16 22.64 0.78
C LYS A 63 -8.76 21.42 1.60
N TRP A 64 -9.53 20.33 1.51
CA TRP A 64 -9.25 19.07 2.18
C TRP A 64 -7.86 18.54 1.82
N ARG A 65 -7.54 18.46 0.52
CA ARG A 65 -6.21 18.02 0.06
C ARG A 65 -5.09 18.98 0.46
N ASP A 66 -5.30 20.28 0.27
CA ASP A 66 -4.28 21.30 0.56
C ASP A 66 -3.92 21.34 2.06
N GLU A 67 -4.88 21.14 2.97
CA GLU A 67 -4.67 21.20 4.40
C GLU A 67 -4.20 19.89 5.04
N SER A 68 -4.49 18.74 4.42
CA SER A 68 -4.19 17.42 5.01
C SER A 68 -3.31 16.51 4.16
N GLY A 69 -2.96 16.92 2.94
CA GLY A 69 -2.21 16.04 2.02
C GLY A 69 -2.94 14.75 1.64
N ALA A 70 -4.29 14.71 1.80
CA ALA A 70 -5.07 13.50 1.53
C ALA A 70 -4.90 13.03 0.08
N ASP A 71 -4.38 11.82 -0.09
CA ASP A 71 -4.33 11.12 -1.38
C ASP A 71 -5.52 10.18 -1.49
N THR A 72 -6.33 10.35 -2.54
CA THR A 72 -7.61 9.65 -2.68
C THR A 72 -7.69 8.88 -3.99
N SER A 73 -8.06 7.61 -3.91
CA SER A 73 -8.23 6.74 -5.07
C SER A 73 -9.43 5.81 -4.93
N LEU A 74 -10.02 5.43 -6.07
CA LEU A 74 -11.10 4.46 -6.18
C LEU A 74 -10.55 3.15 -6.74
N TRP A 75 -10.94 2.07 -6.13
CA TRP A 75 -10.55 0.71 -6.46
C TRP A 75 -11.77 -0.18 -6.61
N SER A 76 -11.80 -1.01 -7.66
CA SER A 76 -12.74 -2.12 -7.74
C SER A 76 -12.15 -3.35 -7.07
N LEU A 77 -13.00 -4.21 -6.51
CA LEU A 77 -12.52 -5.41 -5.81
C LEU A 77 -13.44 -6.62 -5.98
N ARG A 78 -12.86 -7.79 -5.78
CA ARG A 78 -13.54 -9.08 -5.70
C ARG A 78 -12.99 -9.86 -4.50
N GLY A 79 -13.87 -10.58 -3.80
CA GLY A 79 -13.47 -11.47 -2.70
C GLY A 79 -13.94 -11.05 -1.30
N SER A 80 -14.62 -9.90 -1.14
CA SER A 80 -15.13 -9.43 0.18
C SER A 80 -16.63 -9.22 0.26
N GLY A 81 -17.36 -9.38 -0.83
CA GLY A 81 -18.78 -9.05 -0.88
C GLY A 81 -19.10 -7.57 -1.15
N SER A 82 -18.12 -6.67 -1.07
CA SER A 82 -18.20 -5.31 -1.62
C SER A 82 -17.69 -5.31 -3.06
N SER A 83 -18.03 -4.28 -3.84
CA SER A 83 -17.59 -4.14 -5.24
C SER A 83 -16.47 -3.12 -5.42
N HIS A 84 -16.39 -2.14 -4.54
CA HIS A 84 -15.43 -1.04 -4.60
C HIS A 84 -15.00 -0.61 -3.20
N PHE A 85 -13.85 0.05 -3.11
CA PHE A 85 -13.52 0.90 -1.97
C PHE A 85 -12.86 2.21 -2.43
N ILE A 86 -13.08 3.25 -1.65
CA ILE A 86 -12.32 4.50 -1.72
C ILE A 86 -11.22 4.37 -0.68
N LEU A 87 -9.97 4.52 -1.15
CA LEU A 87 -8.80 4.61 -0.31
C LEU A 87 -8.46 6.08 -0.11
N VAL A 88 -8.28 6.48 1.15
CA VAL A 88 -7.74 7.80 1.51
C VAL A 88 -6.49 7.56 2.33
N VAL A 89 -5.36 8.07 1.86
CA VAL A 89 -4.07 7.95 2.54
C VAL A 89 -3.63 9.32 3.05
N TYR A 90 -3.16 9.34 4.29
CA TYR A 90 -2.58 10.51 4.95
C TYR A 90 -1.16 10.18 5.38
N GLU A 91 -0.30 11.18 5.43
CA GLU A 91 1.08 11.02 5.88
C GLU A 91 1.16 10.48 7.32
N ASN A 92 0.22 10.91 8.18
CA ASN A 92 0.15 10.50 9.58
C ASN A 92 -1.22 10.83 10.19
N TRP A 93 -1.41 10.48 11.47
CA TRP A 93 -2.64 10.75 12.22
C TRP A 93 -3.02 12.24 12.34
N ASN A 94 -2.03 13.14 12.45
CA ASN A 94 -2.31 14.58 12.55
C ASN A 94 -2.90 15.09 11.24
N GLU A 95 -2.38 14.64 10.10
CA GLU A 95 -2.91 15.02 8.79
C GLU A 95 -4.31 14.42 8.57
N MET A 96 -4.55 13.20 9.04
CA MET A 96 -5.89 12.62 9.04
C MET A 96 -6.87 13.43 9.87
N GLU A 97 -6.49 13.88 11.06
CA GLU A 97 -7.33 14.72 11.93
C GLU A 97 -7.73 16.03 11.25
N LYS A 98 -6.75 16.74 10.65
CA LYS A 98 -7.00 17.95 9.85
C LYS A 98 -7.97 17.67 8.70
N GLY A 99 -7.71 16.60 7.94
CA GLY A 99 -8.55 16.20 6.82
C GLY A 99 -9.98 15.90 7.25
N ARG A 100 -10.18 15.18 8.34
CA ARG A 100 -11.51 14.89 8.88
C ARG A 100 -12.24 16.14 9.34
N ALA A 101 -11.54 17.11 9.95
CA ALA A 101 -12.14 18.38 10.35
C ALA A 101 -12.68 19.18 9.15
N VAL A 102 -11.90 19.26 8.06
CA VAL A 102 -12.34 19.88 6.82
C VAL A 102 -13.50 19.11 6.20
N PHE A 103 -13.37 17.79 6.02
CA PHE A 103 -14.36 16.96 5.36
C PHE A 103 -15.72 16.99 6.07
N THR A 104 -15.75 16.88 7.40
CA THR A 104 -16.98 16.85 8.19
C THR A 104 -17.71 18.21 8.24
N SER A 105 -16.98 19.32 8.05
CA SER A 105 -17.57 20.66 7.99
C SER A 105 -18.09 21.06 6.60
N CYS A 106 -17.93 20.20 5.62
CA CYS A 106 -18.11 20.51 4.21
C CYS A 106 -19.49 20.09 3.67
N ALA A 107 -20.23 21.05 3.11
CA ALA A 107 -21.53 20.77 2.48
C ALA A 107 -21.44 19.87 1.24
N ASP A 108 -20.37 19.99 0.43
CA ASP A 108 -20.17 19.14 -0.75
C ASP A 108 -19.90 17.69 -0.37
N ALA A 109 -19.16 17.45 0.72
CA ALA A 109 -18.97 16.10 1.27
C ALA A 109 -20.28 15.50 1.76
N ALA A 110 -21.09 16.27 2.48
CA ALA A 110 -22.42 15.84 2.92
C ALA A 110 -23.34 15.48 1.72
N MET A 111 -23.31 16.27 0.64
CA MET A 111 -24.06 15.97 -0.59
C MET A 111 -23.56 14.71 -1.29
N MET A 112 -22.25 14.48 -1.35
CA MET A 112 -21.67 13.24 -1.88
C MET A 112 -22.12 12.02 -1.08
N ILE A 113 -22.01 12.07 0.25
CA ILE A 113 -22.47 10.99 1.15
C ILE A 113 -23.96 10.70 0.95
N LYS A 114 -24.81 11.74 0.85
CA LYS A 114 -26.23 11.58 0.56
C LYS A 114 -26.47 10.89 -0.78
N SER A 115 -25.65 11.18 -1.79
CA SER A 115 -25.74 10.50 -3.10
C SER A 115 -25.36 9.01 -2.98
N PHE A 116 -24.35 8.68 -2.15
CA PHE A 116 -23.94 7.30 -1.91
C PHE A 116 -25.06 6.47 -1.26
N GLN A 117 -25.83 7.04 -0.35
CA GLN A 117 -27.00 6.36 0.25
C GLN A 117 -28.00 5.82 -0.78
N THR A 118 -28.02 6.38 -1.99
CA THR A 118 -28.95 5.99 -3.07
C THR A 118 -28.27 5.34 -4.27
N SER A 119 -26.95 5.20 -4.24
CA SER A 119 -26.16 4.57 -5.31
C SER A 119 -25.34 3.37 -4.81
N THR A 120 -25.44 3.07 -3.52
CA THR A 120 -24.79 1.90 -2.90
C THR A 120 -25.79 1.14 -2.01
N ASP A 121 -25.50 -0.12 -1.74
CA ASP A 121 -26.16 -0.88 -0.69
C ASP A 121 -25.54 -0.51 0.67
N THR A 122 -26.24 0.33 1.44
CA THR A 122 -25.76 0.84 2.73
C THR A 122 -25.60 -0.24 3.80
N ASN A 123 -26.33 -1.37 3.68
CA ASN A 123 -26.18 -2.51 4.62
C ASN A 123 -24.90 -3.30 4.37
N ARG A 124 -24.25 -3.07 3.22
CA ARG A 124 -22.99 -3.72 2.81
C ARG A 124 -21.85 -2.71 2.62
N SER A 125 -21.98 -1.55 3.24
CA SER A 125 -20.94 -0.53 3.29
C SER A 125 -20.30 -0.53 4.69
N TRP A 126 -18.99 -0.47 4.73
CA TRP A 126 -18.21 -0.49 5.98
C TRP A 126 -16.85 0.17 5.76
N ASN A 127 -16.15 0.49 6.83
CA ASN A 127 -14.82 1.08 6.74
C ASN A 127 -13.89 0.54 7.82
N TRP A 128 -12.61 0.75 7.61
CA TRP A 128 -11.57 0.60 8.61
C TRP A 128 -10.46 1.64 8.39
N ILE A 129 -9.67 1.83 9.44
CA ILE A 129 -8.45 2.63 9.42
C ILE A 129 -7.29 1.70 9.73
N SER A 130 -6.22 1.84 8.96
CA SER A 130 -5.00 1.07 9.14
C SER A 130 -3.77 1.96 9.15
N GLU A 131 -2.73 1.49 9.81
CA GLU A 131 -1.40 2.07 9.77
C GLU A 131 -0.47 1.16 8.97
N ASN A 132 0.41 1.75 8.18
CA ASN A 132 1.45 0.99 7.50
C ASN A 132 2.50 0.54 8.52
N ALA A 133 2.63 -0.77 8.70
CA ALA A 133 3.64 -1.36 9.56
C ALA A 133 4.95 -1.64 8.81
N LEU A 134 4.85 -2.09 7.56
CA LEU A 134 5.99 -2.38 6.69
C LEU A 134 5.58 -2.11 5.23
N ALA A 135 6.40 -1.36 4.50
CA ALA A 135 6.23 -1.15 3.06
C ALA A 135 7.53 -1.42 2.31
N GLY A 136 7.40 -1.90 1.10
CA GLY A 136 8.45 -1.96 0.11
C GLY A 136 7.92 -1.49 -1.23
N ARG A 137 8.63 -0.58 -1.88
CA ARG A 137 8.29 0.08 -3.13
C ARG A 137 7.03 0.93 -3.09
N ASN A 138 6.90 1.86 -4.02
CA ASN A 138 5.74 2.74 -4.10
C ASN A 138 4.52 1.98 -4.64
N TRP A 139 3.47 1.86 -3.82
CA TRP A 139 2.23 1.19 -4.20
C TRP A 139 1.44 1.93 -5.30
N GLN A 140 1.60 3.24 -5.43
CA GLN A 140 0.88 4.07 -6.41
C GLN A 140 1.27 3.76 -7.85
N THR A 141 2.40 3.08 -8.07
CA THR A 141 2.85 2.69 -9.41
C THR A 141 2.16 1.44 -9.95
N ASN A 142 1.42 0.71 -9.09
CA ASN A 142 0.77 -0.54 -9.50
C ASN A 142 -0.74 -0.36 -9.72
N SER A 143 -1.29 -1.12 -10.65
CA SER A 143 -2.70 -1.06 -11.03
C SER A 143 -3.54 -2.24 -10.50
N VAL A 144 -2.91 -3.31 -10.03
CA VAL A 144 -3.59 -4.51 -9.52
C VAL A 144 -2.89 -5.05 -8.29
N PHE A 145 -3.69 -5.50 -7.30
CA PHE A 145 -3.18 -6.04 -6.04
C PHE A 145 -3.89 -7.33 -5.64
N SER A 146 -3.12 -8.23 -5.03
CA SER A 146 -3.65 -9.24 -4.12
C SER A 146 -3.57 -8.71 -2.71
N LYS A 147 -4.72 -8.56 -2.06
CA LYS A 147 -4.85 -8.08 -0.70
C LYS A 147 -5.36 -9.23 0.17
N ILE A 148 -4.61 -9.60 1.20
CA ILE A 148 -4.90 -10.74 2.08
C ILE A 148 -5.16 -10.20 3.47
N ASN A 149 -6.37 -10.44 3.97
CA ASN A 149 -6.84 -10.01 5.27
C ASN A 149 -6.80 -11.18 6.24
N PHE A 150 -6.29 -10.95 7.45
CA PHE A 150 -6.17 -11.98 8.47
C PHE A 150 -6.21 -11.40 9.88
N LYS A 151 -6.43 -12.28 10.84
CA LYS A 151 -6.32 -11.96 12.24
C LYS A 151 -5.06 -12.61 12.80
N VAL A 152 -4.20 -11.82 13.40
CA VAL A 152 -3.06 -12.29 14.20
C VAL A 152 -3.52 -12.38 15.65
N ASP A 153 -3.03 -13.37 16.37
CA ASP A 153 -3.29 -13.53 17.79
C ASP A 153 -2.69 -12.36 18.58
N GLU A 154 -3.41 -11.93 19.59
CA GLU A 154 -3.02 -10.81 20.45
C GLU A 154 -1.66 -11.08 21.12
N GLY A 155 -0.76 -10.10 21.04
CA GLY A 155 0.60 -10.17 21.54
C GLY A 155 1.60 -10.87 20.59
N ARG A 156 1.17 -11.36 19.41
CA ARG A 156 2.03 -12.03 18.42
C ARG A 156 2.27 -11.17 17.17
N GLU A 157 1.86 -9.90 17.17
CA GLU A 157 1.90 -8.99 16.03
C GLU A 157 3.35 -8.73 15.57
N LEU A 158 4.26 -8.48 16.51
CA LEU A 158 5.67 -8.25 16.20
C LEU A 158 6.35 -9.50 15.62
N GLU A 159 5.98 -10.67 16.10
CA GLU A 159 6.49 -11.94 15.57
C GLU A 159 6.03 -12.15 14.13
N TYR A 160 4.75 -11.89 13.86
CA TYR A 160 4.23 -11.96 12.50
C TYR A 160 4.93 -10.95 11.58
N ALA A 161 5.07 -9.69 12.01
CA ALA A 161 5.73 -8.65 11.22
C ALA A 161 7.20 -9.00 10.91
N ALA A 162 7.93 -9.57 11.89
CA ALA A 162 9.31 -10.02 11.68
C ALA A 162 9.40 -11.17 10.67
N ALA A 163 8.49 -12.16 10.76
CA ALA A 163 8.42 -13.26 9.82
C ALA A 163 8.08 -12.78 8.40
N TRP A 164 7.10 -11.88 8.26
CA TRP A 164 6.74 -11.24 7.00
C TRP A 164 7.91 -10.47 6.38
N LYS A 165 8.60 -9.64 7.18
CA LYS A 165 9.79 -8.88 6.74
C LYS A 165 10.89 -9.82 6.24
N LYS A 166 11.16 -10.91 6.96
CA LYS A 166 12.14 -11.94 6.54
C LYS A 166 11.77 -12.53 5.19
N LEU A 167 10.51 -12.95 5.00
CA LEU A 167 10.02 -13.47 3.75
C LEU A 167 10.21 -12.46 2.62
N MET A 168 9.74 -11.21 2.79
CA MET A 168 9.79 -10.23 1.71
C MET A 168 11.21 -9.85 1.31
N ASN A 169 12.14 -9.80 2.26
CA ASN A 169 13.56 -9.59 1.97
C ASN A 169 14.16 -10.70 1.08
N SER A 170 13.70 -11.94 1.21
CA SER A 170 14.16 -13.06 0.36
C SER A 170 13.42 -13.15 -0.98
N GLN A 171 12.34 -12.38 -1.18
CA GLN A 171 11.46 -12.47 -2.35
C GLN A 171 11.50 -11.24 -3.25
N LEU A 172 12.41 -10.30 -3.04
CA LEU A 172 12.49 -9.05 -3.81
C LEU A 172 12.55 -9.26 -5.33
N ASP A 173 13.26 -10.30 -5.78
CA ASP A 173 13.37 -10.65 -7.21
C ASP A 173 12.10 -11.33 -7.75
N ASN A 174 11.28 -11.92 -6.89
CA ASN A 174 10.05 -12.62 -7.28
C ASN A 174 8.81 -11.70 -7.23
N VAL A 175 8.92 -10.53 -6.60
CA VAL A 175 7.83 -9.56 -6.47
C VAL A 175 8.19 -8.31 -7.27
N PRO A 176 7.66 -8.15 -8.50
CA PRO A 176 8.04 -7.03 -9.37
C PRO A 176 7.48 -5.68 -8.91
N GLY A 177 6.32 -5.71 -8.24
CA GLY A 177 5.62 -4.52 -7.76
C GLY A 177 5.82 -4.26 -6.28
N SER A 178 4.97 -3.40 -5.75
CA SER A 178 4.96 -3.02 -4.34
C SER A 178 4.37 -4.12 -3.45
N PHE A 179 4.72 -4.05 -2.18
CA PHE A 179 4.17 -4.94 -1.16
C PHE A 179 4.17 -4.24 0.20
N GLY A 180 3.32 -4.71 1.10
CA GLY A 180 3.29 -4.15 2.44
C GLY A 180 2.46 -4.96 3.42
N LEU A 181 2.62 -4.58 4.68
CA LEU A 181 1.86 -5.06 5.82
C LEU A 181 1.25 -3.86 6.54
N ASN A 182 -0.06 -3.88 6.71
CA ASN A 182 -0.79 -2.88 7.48
C ASN A 182 -1.39 -3.50 8.73
N THR A 183 -1.36 -2.76 9.83
CA THR A 183 -2.11 -3.06 11.05
C THR A 183 -3.44 -2.33 10.99
N ILE A 184 -4.55 -3.00 11.29
CA ILE A 184 -5.88 -2.40 11.35
C ILE A 184 -6.08 -1.80 12.74
N SER A 185 -6.10 -0.46 12.81
CA SER A 185 -6.21 0.26 14.08
C SER A 185 -7.66 0.40 14.55
N TYR A 186 -8.61 0.59 13.61
CA TYR A 186 -10.02 0.82 13.92
C TYR A 186 -10.96 0.23 12.86
N GLY A 187 -12.18 -0.10 13.25
CA GLY A 187 -13.31 -0.37 12.35
C GLY A 187 -13.57 -1.84 12.02
N ASN A 188 -12.67 -2.77 12.32
CA ASN A 188 -12.89 -4.19 12.02
C ASN A 188 -12.46 -5.10 13.18
N ARG A 189 -13.39 -5.89 13.71
CA ARG A 189 -13.12 -6.84 14.79
C ARG A 189 -12.62 -8.20 14.30
N TYR A 190 -12.72 -8.50 13.02
CA TYR A 190 -12.36 -9.79 12.44
C TYR A 190 -10.99 -9.79 11.77
N VAL A 191 -10.51 -8.63 11.39
CA VAL A 191 -9.21 -8.43 10.72
C VAL A 191 -8.35 -7.54 11.60
N SER A 192 -7.14 -7.98 11.91
CA SER A 192 -6.15 -7.16 12.63
C SER A 192 -5.03 -6.71 11.71
N HIS A 193 -4.78 -7.44 10.62
CA HIS A 193 -3.70 -7.18 9.69
C HIS A 193 -4.12 -7.43 8.24
N MET A 194 -3.47 -6.74 7.34
CA MET A 194 -3.61 -6.89 5.91
C MET A 194 -2.23 -6.86 5.26
N VAL A 195 -1.93 -7.85 4.42
CA VAL A 195 -0.78 -7.76 3.50
C VAL A 195 -1.27 -7.54 2.09
N TYR A 196 -0.47 -6.84 1.30
CA TYR A 196 -0.73 -6.67 -0.12
C TYR A 196 0.52 -6.94 -0.96
N LEU A 197 0.30 -7.42 -2.19
CA LEU A 197 1.30 -7.49 -3.25
C LEU A 197 0.69 -6.84 -4.49
N GLY A 198 1.42 -5.90 -5.07
CA GLY A 198 1.02 -5.16 -6.27
C GLY A 198 1.76 -5.62 -7.52
N ALA A 199 1.18 -5.32 -8.67
CA ALA A 199 1.78 -5.49 -10.00
C ALA A 199 1.08 -4.57 -11.01
N ASP A 200 1.63 -4.48 -12.23
CA ASP A 200 1.05 -3.67 -13.29
C ASP A 200 -0.03 -4.43 -14.08
N SER A 201 -0.07 -5.75 -13.95
CA SER A 201 -1.09 -6.60 -14.58
C SER A 201 -1.47 -7.81 -13.74
N MET A 202 -2.68 -8.37 -14.00
CA MET A 202 -3.13 -9.61 -13.35
C MET A 202 -2.22 -10.79 -13.67
N SER A 203 -1.67 -10.86 -14.88
CA SER A 203 -0.75 -11.93 -15.28
C SER A 203 0.54 -11.89 -14.48
N GLU A 204 1.11 -10.69 -14.34
CA GLU A 204 2.30 -10.44 -13.56
C GLU A 204 2.06 -10.74 -12.07
N LEU A 205 0.96 -10.25 -11.50
CA LEU A 205 0.56 -10.56 -10.13
C LEU A 205 0.41 -12.07 -9.90
N SER A 206 -0.26 -12.77 -10.83
CA SER A 206 -0.44 -14.23 -10.75
C SER A 206 0.89 -14.96 -10.77
N ASN A 207 1.83 -14.53 -11.62
CA ASN A 207 3.16 -15.14 -11.71
C ASN A 207 3.98 -14.86 -10.44
N ALA A 208 3.97 -13.62 -9.94
CA ALA A 208 4.63 -13.25 -8.68
C ALA A 208 4.13 -14.12 -7.52
N LEU A 209 2.80 -14.25 -7.36
CA LEU A 209 2.21 -15.09 -6.32
C LEU A 209 2.59 -16.56 -6.44
N LYS A 210 2.68 -17.11 -7.67
CA LYS A 210 3.12 -18.49 -7.90
C LYS A 210 4.60 -18.66 -7.54
N ASN A 211 5.43 -17.73 -7.99
CA ASN A 211 6.87 -17.78 -7.73
C ASN A 211 7.15 -17.73 -6.22
N VAL A 212 6.59 -16.76 -5.51
CA VAL A 212 6.75 -16.63 -4.05
C VAL A 212 6.31 -17.93 -3.35
N ARG A 213 5.10 -18.45 -3.68
CA ARG A 213 4.54 -19.64 -3.03
C ARG A 213 5.32 -20.93 -3.32
N SER A 214 6.12 -20.98 -4.38
CA SER A 214 6.93 -22.15 -4.74
C SER A 214 8.27 -22.20 -4.02
N THR A 215 8.64 -21.18 -3.25
CA THR A 215 9.94 -21.12 -2.57
C THR A 215 9.94 -21.83 -1.22
N SER A 216 11.11 -22.32 -0.81
CA SER A 216 11.34 -22.85 0.55
C SER A 216 11.11 -21.80 1.62
N ASP A 217 11.46 -20.52 1.34
CA ASP A 217 11.28 -19.41 2.27
C ASP A 217 9.81 -19.14 2.56
N PHE A 218 8.95 -19.29 1.54
CA PHE A 218 7.49 -19.19 1.77
C PHE A 218 6.98 -20.37 2.61
N ALA A 219 7.49 -21.58 2.38
CA ALA A 219 7.12 -22.76 3.18
C ALA A 219 7.55 -22.58 4.66
N GLU A 220 8.77 -22.05 4.90
CA GLU A 220 9.26 -21.71 6.23
C GLU A 220 8.38 -20.64 6.89
N PHE A 221 8.10 -19.54 6.17
CA PHE A 221 7.20 -18.49 6.64
C PHE A 221 5.82 -19.05 7.00
N ALA A 222 5.19 -19.80 6.09
CA ALA A 222 3.86 -20.36 6.31
C ALA A 222 3.82 -21.23 7.56
N SER A 223 4.83 -22.08 7.78
CA SER A 223 4.97 -22.91 8.96
C SER A 223 5.16 -22.09 10.25
N SER A 224 5.96 -21.02 10.19
CA SER A 224 6.25 -20.18 11.36
C SER A 224 5.06 -19.36 11.85
N VAL A 225 4.08 -19.09 10.97
CA VAL A 225 2.94 -18.22 11.31
C VAL A 225 1.58 -18.94 11.32
N GLN A 226 1.54 -20.25 11.05
CA GLN A 226 0.30 -21.01 10.93
C GLN A 226 -0.53 -21.02 12.22
N ASP A 227 0.15 -21.05 13.39
CA ASP A 227 -0.47 -21.17 14.71
C ASP A 227 -0.74 -19.80 15.35
N ILE A 228 -0.37 -18.70 14.70
CA ILE A 228 -0.53 -17.34 15.25
C ILE A 228 -1.42 -16.45 14.38
N ARG A 229 -1.96 -16.97 13.26
CA ARG A 229 -2.88 -16.21 12.41
C ARG A 229 -4.00 -17.07 11.84
N VAL A 230 -5.13 -16.42 11.60
CA VAL A 230 -6.27 -17.01 10.89
C VAL A 230 -6.57 -16.15 9.66
N GLY A 231 -6.60 -16.77 8.47
CA GLY A 231 -7.00 -16.11 7.24
C GLY A 231 -8.49 -15.75 7.27
N VAL A 232 -8.83 -14.54 6.87
CA VAL A 232 -10.21 -14.06 6.78
C VAL A 232 -10.69 -14.11 5.33
N ASN A 233 -10.03 -13.38 4.43
CA ASN A 233 -10.30 -13.41 3.00
C ASN A 233 -9.10 -12.93 2.18
N THR A 234 -9.18 -13.18 0.87
CA THR A 234 -8.25 -12.63 -0.13
C THR A 234 -9.05 -11.85 -1.16
N GLU A 235 -8.60 -10.65 -1.45
CA GLU A 235 -9.24 -9.73 -2.39
C GLU A 235 -8.33 -9.49 -3.60
N LEU A 236 -8.89 -9.59 -4.80
CA LEU A 236 -8.29 -9.03 -6.01
C LEU A 236 -8.76 -7.59 -6.16
N VAL A 237 -7.82 -6.68 -6.19
CA VAL A 237 -8.06 -5.23 -6.21
C VAL A 237 -7.50 -4.63 -7.49
N GLN A 238 -8.27 -3.77 -8.15
CA GLN A 238 -7.87 -3.10 -9.39
C GLN A 238 -8.12 -1.60 -9.29
N TYR A 239 -7.13 -0.82 -9.72
CA TYR A 239 -7.24 0.63 -9.81
C TYR A 239 -8.33 1.05 -10.79
N VAL A 240 -9.10 2.06 -10.42
CA VAL A 240 -10.12 2.68 -11.27
C VAL A 240 -9.72 4.11 -11.62
N THR A 241 -9.48 4.96 -10.62
CA THR A 241 -9.08 6.36 -10.81
C THR A 241 -8.56 6.96 -9.50
N SER A 242 -7.82 8.07 -9.59
CA SER A 242 -7.46 8.93 -8.47
C SER A 242 -8.26 10.24 -8.48
N PHE A 243 -8.26 10.94 -7.35
CA PHE A 243 -8.99 12.18 -7.12
C PHE A 243 -8.06 13.27 -6.53
N ASN A 244 -6.82 13.31 -6.95
CA ASN A 244 -5.76 14.17 -6.39
C ASN A 244 -5.67 15.55 -7.02
N GLY A 245 -6.71 16.00 -7.71
CA GLY A 245 -6.87 17.38 -8.14
C GLY A 245 -6.19 17.73 -9.47
N GLU A 246 -6.61 17.09 -10.56
CA GLU A 246 -6.50 17.67 -11.91
C GLU A 246 -7.81 18.36 -12.30
#